data_9a9cb401cf343e249b94b428956f7263
#
_entry.id   9a9cb401cf343e249b94b428956f7263
#
_cell.length_a   1.000
_cell.length_b   1.000
_cell.length_c   1.000
_cell.angle_alpha   90.00
_cell.angle_beta   90.00
_cell.angle_gamma   90.00
#
_symmetry.space_group_name_H-M   'P 1'
#
loop_
_entity.id
_entity.type
_entity.pdbx_description
1 polymer ?
#
loop_
_entity_poly.entity_id
_entity_poly.type
_entity_poly.pdbx_seq_one_letter_code
_entity_poly.pdbx_strand_id
1 'polypeptide(L)'
;MKEPRFGTWTAPDCAFEIEYSLSVVDEIRAMVTEGFQRLSRGGIEVGGVLYGTVEGNRLRILAIRQIACEHANGPTFKLSGHDQVTLTAQMQEEGEDFRRQGLAAVGWFVSHTRSEIALQQGDLDTYNTYFPEPWQVTLVVRPGRAGSMRAGFFVRE
;
A
#
# COMPACT_ATOMS: atom_id res chain seq x y z
N MET A 1 -17.95 -16.33 15.18
CA MET A 1 -17.04 -15.27 14.70
C MET A 1 -15.76 -15.94 14.20
N LYS A 2 -15.38 -15.64 12.96
CA LYS A 2 -14.16 -16.24 12.40
C LYS A 2 -12.95 -15.51 12.94
N GLU A 3 -11.94 -16.25 13.34
CA GLU A 3 -10.66 -15.67 13.72
C GLU A 3 -10.02 -15.00 12.51
N PRO A 4 -9.32 -13.84 12.68
CA PRO A 4 -8.61 -13.21 11.57
C PRO A 4 -7.54 -14.15 11.03
N ARG A 5 -7.46 -14.21 9.70
CA ARG A 5 -6.44 -14.99 9.01
C ARG A 5 -5.31 -14.06 8.58
N PHE A 6 -4.10 -14.54 8.71
CA PHE A 6 -2.91 -13.80 8.36
C PHE A 6 -2.06 -14.59 7.38
N GLY A 7 -1.44 -13.85 6.46
CA GLY A 7 -0.34 -14.35 5.65
C GLY A 7 0.96 -13.81 6.22
N THR A 8 2.06 -14.42 5.82
CA THR A 8 3.39 -14.05 6.28
C THR A 8 4.33 -13.91 5.09
N TRP A 9 5.15 -12.86 5.08
CA TRP A 9 6.19 -12.65 4.10
C TRP A 9 7.53 -12.50 4.81
N THR A 10 8.52 -13.24 4.35
CA THR A 10 9.90 -13.16 4.85
C THR A 10 10.86 -13.17 3.68
N ALA A 11 12.04 -12.58 3.87
CA ALA A 11 13.12 -12.63 2.89
C ALA A 11 14.45 -12.83 3.61
N PRO A 12 15.41 -13.55 3.01
CA PRO A 12 16.70 -13.83 3.65
C PRO A 12 17.44 -12.59 4.12
N ASP A 13 17.32 -11.48 3.37
CA ASP A 13 18.02 -10.24 3.67
C ASP A 13 17.20 -9.27 4.51
N CYS A 14 15.99 -9.65 4.92
CA CYS A 14 15.13 -8.81 5.72
C CYS A 14 15.22 -9.19 7.19
N ALA A 15 15.52 -8.21 8.04
CA ALA A 15 15.69 -8.44 9.48
C ALA A 15 14.36 -8.65 10.22
N PHE A 16 13.24 -8.40 9.56
CA PHE A 16 11.92 -8.51 10.19
C PHE A 16 10.95 -9.31 9.31
N GLU A 17 9.90 -9.80 9.96
CA GLU A 17 8.82 -10.56 9.34
C GLU A 17 7.62 -9.63 9.12
N ILE A 18 6.96 -9.77 7.99
CA ILE A 18 5.73 -9.03 7.69
C ILE A 18 4.55 -9.99 7.77
N GLU A 19 3.63 -9.75 8.70
CA GLU A 19 2.34 -10.42 8.75
C GLU A 19 1.28 -9.48 8.19
N TYR A 20 0.37 -10.00 7.40
CA TYR A 20 -0.70 -9.20 6.84
C TYR A 20 -2.04 -9.91 6.99
N SER A 21 -3.07 -9.14 7.33
CA SER A 21 -4.43 -9.65 7.41
C SER A 21 -4.92 -10.01 6.00
N LEU A 22 -5.50 -11.19 5.83
CA LEU A 22 -6.07 -11.59 4.53
C LEU A 22 -7.26 -10.72 4.15
N SER A 23 -7.96 -10.12 5.11
CA SER A 23 -9.02 -9.16 4.81
C SER A 23 -8.46 -7.90 4.16
N VAL A 24 -7.26 -7.47 4.54
CA VAL A 24 -6.56 -6.34 3.88
C VAL A 24 -6.21 -6.72 2.45
N VAL A 25 -5.72 -7.94 2.23
CA VAL A 25 -5.41 -8.42 0.88
C VAL A 25 -6.67 -8.41 0.00
N ASP A 26 -7.81 -8.83 0.54
CA ASP A 26 -9.08 -8.79 -0.19
C ASP A 26 -9.50 -7.36 -0.52
N GLU A 27 -9.34 -6.42 0.40
CA GLU A 27 -9.61 -4.99 0.16
C GLU A 27 -8.71 -4.42 -0.92
N ILE A 28 -7.40 -4.74 -0.87
CA ILE A 28 -6.44 -4.31 -1.89
C ILE A 28 -6.84 -4.87 -3.26
N ARG A 29 -7.17 -6.16 -3.31
CA ARG A 29 -7.57 -6.80 -4.56
C ARG A 29 -8.81 -6.13 -5.15
N ALA A 30 -9.79 -5.78 -4.32
CA ALA A 30 -10.99 -5.08 -4.77
C ALA A 30 -10.65 -3.70 -5.34
N MET A 31 -9.80 -2.92 -4.67
CA MET A 31 -9.37 -1.60 -5.15
C MET A 31 -8.62 -1.69 -6.47
N VAL A 32 -7.68 -2.64 -6.55
CA VAL A 32 -6.83 -2.83 -7.73
C VAL A 32 -7.65 -3.30 -8.92
N THR A 33 -8.58 -4.24 -8.69
CA THR A 33 -9.47 -4.77 -9.73
C THR A 33 -10.39 -3.68 -10.27
N GLU A 34 -10.98 -2.88 -9.38
CA GLU A 34 -11.83 -1.76 -9.78
C GLU A 34 -11.05 -0.76 -10.62
N GLY A 35 -9.85 -0.38 -10.18
CA GLY A 35 -9.00 0.54 -10.94
C GLY A 35 -8.63 -0.02 -12.30
N PHE A 36 -8.27 -1.30 -12.36
CA PHE A 36 -7.89 -1.98 -13.59
C PHE A 36 -9.02 -2.02 -14.62
N GLN A 37 -10.27 -2.05 -14.16
CA GLN A 37 -11.45 -2.12 -15.01
C GLN A 37 -11.99 -0.77 -15.47
N ARG A 38 -11.53 0.33 -14.89
CA ARG A 38 -12.06 1.68 -15.18
C ARG A 38 -11.80 2.18 -16.59
N LEU A 39 -10.69 1.77 -17.19
CA LEU A 39 -10.31 2.18 -18.53
C LEU A 39 -10.12 0.95 -19.41
N SER A 40 -10.34 1.11 -20.71
CA SER A 40 -10.25 0.02 -21.67
C SER A 40 -8.84 -0.52 -21.90
N ARG A 41 -7.80 0.17 -21.45
CA ARG A 41 -6.40 -0.21 -21.71
C ARG A 41 -5.58 -0.21 -20.42
N GLY A 42 -5.75 -1.27 -19.61
CA GLY A 42 -4.94 -1.46 -18.41
C GLY A 42 -5.37 -0.66 -17.19
N GLY A 43 -6.48 0.09 -17.28
CA GLY A 43 -7.06 0.77 -16.14
C GLY A 43 -6.19 1.87 -15.54
N ILE A 44 -6.52 2.25 -14.32
CA ILE A 44 -5.77 3.22 -13.53
C ILE A 44 -5.05 2.52 -12.38
N GLU A 45 -3.91 3.08 -11.98
CA GLU A 45 -3.15 2.62 -10.83
C GLU A 45 -3.69 3.27 -9.56
N VAL A 46 -3.71 2.53 -8.47
CA VAL A 46 -4.24 2.97 -7.18
C VAL A 46 -3.21 2.76 -6.08
N GLY A 47 -3.43 3.39 -4.94
CA GLY A 47 -2.58 3.21 -3.78
C GLY A 47 -3.34 3.41 -2.48
N GLY A 48 -2.72 3.03 -1.38
CA GLY A 48 -3.33 3.17 -0.05
C GLY A 48 -2.31 3.14 1.06
N VAL A 49 -2.68 3.69 2.21
CA VAL A 49 -1.87 3.66 3.42
C VAL A 49 -2.16 2.39 4.19
N LEU A 50 -1.12 1.71 4.62
CA LEU A 50 -1.21 0.49 5.42
C LEU A 50 -1.02 0.85 6.90
N TYR A 51 -1.95 0.41 7.74
CA TYR A 51 -1.91 0.65 9.18
C TYR A 51 -1.75 -0.67 9.93
N GLY A 52 -0.99 -0.63 11.01
CA GLY A 52 -0.75 -1.82 11.79
C GLY A 52 0.17 -1.56 12.96
N THR A 53 0.94 -2.58 13.33
CA THR A 53 1.84 -2.53 14.48
C THR A 53 3.25 -2.98 14.09
N VAL A 54 4.23 -2.50 14.85
CA VAL A 54 5.61 -2.99 14.80
C VAL A 54 5.98 -3.41 16.21
N GLU A 55 6.29 -4.69 16.39
CA GLU A 55 6.69 -5.24 17.69
C GLU A 55 7.91 -6.14 17.48
N GLY A 56 9.05 -5.72 18.04
CA GLY A 56 10.29 -6.46 17.86
C GLY A 56 10.68 -6.54 16.39
N ASN A 57 10.79 -7.76 15.88
CA ASN A 57 11.13 -8.01 14.47
C ASN A 57 9.90 -8.31 13.60
N ARG A 58 8.70 -7.97 14.08
CA ARG A 58 7.44 -8.27 13.37
C ARG A 58 6.68 -7.00 13.06
N LEU A 59 6.39 -6.81 11.78
CA LEU A 59 5.51 -5.77 11.29
C LEU A 59 4.18 -6.41 10.88
N ARG A 60 3.07 -5.90 11.42
CA ARG A 60 1.74 -6.46 11.13
C ARG A 60 0.89 -5.42 10.41
N ILE A 61 0.30 -5.82 9.30
CA ILE A 61 -0.60 -4.97 8.51
C ILE A 61 -2.03 -5.40 8.84
N LEU A 62 -2.79 -4.49 9.47
CA LEU A 62 -4.10 -4.80 10.02
C LEU A 62 -5.24 -4.01 9.38
N ALA A 63 -4.97 -2.89 8.75
CA ALA A 63 -5.98 -2.06 8.12
C ALA A 63 -5.39 -1.31 6.92
N ILE A 64 -6.27 -0.80 6.06
CA ILE A 64 -5.87 -0.06 4.87
C ILE A 64 -6.83 1.08 4.63
N ARG A 65 -6.31 2.20 4.10
CA ARG A 65 -7.11 3.33 3.64
C ARG A 65 -6.62 3.76 2.27
N GLN A 66 -7.52 3.85 1.33
CA GLN A 66 -7.19 4.25 -0.03
C GLN A 66 -6.68 5.70 -0.06
N ILE A 67 -5.66 5.95 -0.86
CA ILE A 67 -5.14 7.30 -1.11
C ILE A 67 -5.88 7.87 -2.31
N ALA A 68 -6.50 9.05 -2.14
CA ALA A 68 -7.15 9.74 -3.24
C ALA A 68 -6.10 10.23 -4.24
N CYS A 69 -6.32 9.94 -5.52
CA CYS A 69 -5.45 10.39 -6.60
C CYS A 69 -6.34 10.86 -7.75
N GLU A 70 -6.15 12.11 -8.18
CA GLU A 70 -6.96 12.68 -9.24
C GLU A 70 -6.48 12.28 -10.65
N HIS A 71 -5.36 11.58 -10.74
CA HIS A 71 -4.77 11.11 -12.00
C HIS A 71 -4.58 12.25 -13.03
N ALA A 72 -4.14 13.40 -12.53
CA ALA A 72 -3.93 14.58 -13.38
C ALA A 72 -2.88 14.38 -14.46
N ASN A 73 -1.96 13.44 -14.25
CA ASN A 73 -0.86 13.14 -15.16
C ASN A 73 -1.07 11.82 -15.92
N GLY A 74 -2.30 11.30 -15.93
CA GLY A 74 -2.62 10.05 -16.63
C GLY A 74 -2.92 8.91 -15.66
N PRO A 75 -2.95 7.66 -16.15
CA PRO A 75 -3.41 6.50 -15.37
C PRO A 75 -2.41 6.02 -14.31
N THR A 76 -1.16 6.48 -14.35
CA THR A 76 -0.14 6.13 -13.37
C THR A 76 -0.49 6.72 -12.00
N PHE A 77 -0.16 6.02 -10.92
CA PHE A 77 -0.35 6.53 -9.58
C PHE A 77 0.74 7.56 -9.26
N LYS A 78 0.48 8.77 -9.69
CA LYS A 78 1.37 9.91 -9.46
C LYS A 78 0.56 11.02 -8.80
N LEU A 79 0.97 11.41 -7.61
CA LEU A 79 0.26 12.41 -6.83
C LEU A 79 0.52 13.81 -7.38
N SER A 80 -0.56 14.53 -7.68
CA SER A 80 -0.49 15.96 -8.03
C SER A 80 -0.20 16.77 -6.76
N GLY A 81 0.06 18.07 -6.90
CA GLY A 81 0.19 18.95 -5.75
C GLY A 81 -1.04 18.93 -4.85
N HIS A 82 -2.22 18.89 -5.46
CA HIS A 82 -3.49 18.78 -4.74
C HIS A 82 -3.59 17.44 -3.99
N ASP A 83 -3.22 16.34 -4.65
CA ASP A 83 -3.23 15.01 -4.03
C ASP A 83 -2.28 14.95 -2.84
N GLN A 84 -1.12 15.60 -2.93
CA GLN A 84 -0.15 15.63 -1.83
C GLN A 84 -0.68 16.35 -0.61
N VAL A 85 -1.35 17.48 -0.80
CA VAL A 85 -2.00 18.22 0.28
C VAL A 85 -3.10 17.36 0.91
N THR A 86 -3.91 16.72 0.08
CA THR A 86 -4.99 15.85 0.54
C THR A 86 -4.45 14.66 1.34
N LEU A 87 -3.37 14.03 0.86
CA LEU A 87 -2.76 12.88 1.55
C LEU A 87 -2.19 13.30 2.92
N THR A 88 -1.53 14.44 3.00
CA THR A 88 -1.00 14.94 4.27
C THR A 88 -2.12 15.10 5.29
N ALA A 89 -3.24 15.73 4.90
CA ALA A 89 -4.39 15.89 5.79
C ALA A 89 -5.03 14.55 6.14
N GLN A 90 -5.17 13.66 5.17
CA GLN A 90 -5.73 12.33 5.35
C GLN A 90 -4.93 11.53 6.37
N MET A 91 -3.61 11.49 6.23
CA MET A 91 -2.76 10.72 7.13
C MET A 91 -2.77 11.29 8.55
N GLN A 92 -2.89 12.59 8.69
CA GLN A 92 -3.00 13.23 9.99
C GLN A 92 -4.30 12.84 10.69
N GLU A 93 -5.42 12.92 9.99
CA GLU A 93 -6.74 12.59 10.52
C GLU A 93 -6.86 11.08 10.83
N GLU A 94 -6.53 10.25 9.87
CA GLU A 94 -6.57 8.78 10.04
C GLU A 94 -5.57 8.32 11.09
N GLY A 95 -4.40 8.95 11.14
CA GLY A 95 -3.37 8.61 12.11
C GLY A 95 -3.82 8.81 13.55
N GLU A 96 -4.61 9.85 13.81
CA GLU A 96 -5.18 10.06 15.14
C GLU A 96 -6.17 8.96 15.53
N ASP A 97 -7.07 8.59 14.60
CA ASP A 97 -8.04 7.55 14.83
C ASP A 97 -7.39 6.19 15.06
N PHE A 98 -6.41 5.82 14.24
CA PHE A 98 -5.71 4.56 14.36
C PHE A 98 -4.83 4.51 15.60
N ARG A 99 -4.22 5.63 16.00
CA ARG A 99 -3.41 5.68 17.22
C ARG A 99 -4.23 5.33 18.45
N ARG A 100 -5.50 5.74 18.50
CA ARG A 100 -6.42 5.37 19.58
C ARG A 100 -6.65 3.86 19.65
N GLN A 101 -6.48 3.18 18.53
CA GLN A 101 -6.59 1.73 18.44
C GLN A 101 -5.23 1.02 18.60
N GLY A 102 -4.16 1.77 18.87
CA GLY A 102 -2.81 1.22 18.99
C GLY A 102 -2.13 0.95 17.66
N LEU A 103 -2.62 1.56 16.57
CA LEU A 103 -2.08 1.33 15.23
C LEU A 103 -1.35 2.57 14.71
N ALA A 104 -0.39 2.33 13.82
CA ALA A 104 0.37 3.38 13.15
C ALA A 104 0.48 3.08 11.66
N ALA A 105 0.87 4.06 10.86
CA ALA A 105 1.16 3.85 9.45
C ALA A 105 2.43 3.01 9.34
N VAL A 106 2.30 1.79 8.83
CA VAL A 106 3.43 0.86 8.69
C VAL A 106 3.97 0.81 7.27
N GLY A 107 3.33 1.49 6.34
CA GLY A 107 3.74 1.56 4.96
C GLY A 107 2.60 1.94 4.05
N TRP A 108 2.74 1.59 2.80
CA TRP A 108 1.74 1.88 1.78
C TRP A 108 1.79 0.85 0.67
N PHE A 109 0.74 0.79 -0.14
CA PHE A 109 0.77 -0.02 -1.35
C PHE A 109 0.52 0.86 -2.58
N VAL A 110 1.00 0.38 -3.71
CA VAL A 110 0.74 0.98 -5.02
C VAL A 110 0.56 -0.15 -6.04
N SER A 111 -0.40 0.02 -6.96
CA SER A 111 -0.58 -0.94 -8.04
C SER A 111 0.18 -0.47 -9.28
N HIS A 112 0.76 -1.43 -10.00
CA HIS A 112 1.41 -1.21 -11.29
C HIS A 112 0.65 -2.01 -12.35
N THR A 113 0.03 -1.31 -13.28
CA THR A 113 -0.70 -1.95 -14.38
C THR A 113 0.12 -2.01 -15.66
N ARG A 114 1.13 -1.14 -15.78
CA ARG A 114 1.97 -0.98 -16.98
C ARG A 114 3.44 -1.25 -16.75
N SER A 115 3.86 -1.44 -15.51
CA SER A 115 5.25 -1.68 -15.16
C SER A 115 5.36 -2.91 -14.26
N GLU A 116 6.58 -3.40 -14.10
CA GLU A 116 6.87 -4.57 -13.29
C GLU A 116 6.72 -4.27 -11.79
N ILE A 117 6.82 -5.33 -10.98
CA ILE A 117 6.85 -5.22 -9.52
C ILE A 117 8.24 -4.72 -9.12
N ALA A 118 8.39 -3.40 -9.14
CA ALA A 118 9.63 -2.70 -8.80
C ALA A 118 9.26 -1.27 -8.41
N LEU A 119 10.12 -0.60 -7.67
CA LEU A 119 9.88 0.80 -7.30
C LEU A 119 10.32 1.72 -8.44
N GLN A 120 9.38 2.49 -8.95
CA GLN A 120 9.66 3.56 -9.90
C GLN A 120 10.07 4.82 -9.14
N GLN A 121 10.61 5.83 -9.83
CA GLN A 121 11.06 7.06 -9.17
C GLN A 121 9.92 7.75 -8.40
N GLY A 122 8.73 7.81 -8.99
CA GLY A 122 7.57 8.40 -8.31
C GLY A 122 7.18 7.62 -7.05
N ASP A 123 7.32 6.30 -7.07
CA ASP A 123 7.06 5.46 -5.90
C ASP A 123 8.08 5.75 -4.80
N LEU A 124 9.35 5.89 -5.16
CA LEU A 124 10.41 6.23 -4.21
C LEU A 124 10.18 7.60 -3.58
N ASP A 125 9.75 8.57 -4.38
CA ASP A 125 9.46 9.91 -3.88
C ASP A 125 8.34 9.87 -2.85
N THR A 126 7.26 9.15 -3.12
CA THR A 126 6.14 8.98 -2.18
C THR A 126 6.59 8.23 -0.93
N TYR A 127 7.33 7.14 -1.11
CA TYR A 127 7.84 6.32 -0.01
C TYR A 127 8.71 7.17 0.94
N ASN A 128 9.65 7.92 0.38
CA ASN A 128 10.57 8.72 1.18
C ASN A 128 9.91 9.94 1.82
N THR A 129 8.92 10.53 1.17
CA THR A 129 8.22 11.72 1.68
C THR A 129 7.22 11.39 2.78
N TYR A 130 6.41 10.36 2.59
CA TYR A 130 5.27 10.07 3.46
C TYR A 130 5.51 8.89 4.41
N PHE A 131 6.49 8.04 4.10
CA PHE A 131 6.78 6.83 4.88
C PHE A 131 8.29 6.74 5.14
N PRO A 132 8.88 7.75 5.83
CA PRO A 132 10.34 7.88 5.92
C PRO A 132 11.00 6.99 6.97
N GLU A 133 10.22 6.32 7.83
CA GLU A 133 10.81 5.50 8.89
C GLU A 133 11.48 4.25 8.32
N PRO A 134 12.63 3.83 8.89
CA PRO A 134 13.39 2.70 8.33
C PRO A 134 12.62 1.39 8.27
N TRP A 135 11.62 1.22 9.15
CA TRP A 135 10.82 -0.01 9.25
C TRP A 135 9.55 0.03 8.40
N GLN A 136 9.22 1.17 7.80
CA GLN A 136 8.05 1.27 6.93
C GLN A 136 8.31 0.58 5.60
N VAL A 137 7.27 0.00 4.99
CA VAL A 137 7.40 -0.82 3.79
C VAL A 137 6.55 -0.29 2.64
N THR A 138 6.91 -0.67 1.43
CA THR A 138 6.10 -0.47 0.24
C THR A 138 5.68 -1.83 -0.29
N LEU A 139 4.39 -1.99 -0.55
CA LEU A 139 3.85 -3.17 -1.22
C LEU A 139 3.48 -2.78 -2.65
N VAL A 140 4.12 -3.40 -3.62
CA VAL A 140 3.79 -3.20 -5.04
C VAL A 140 2.93 -4.36 -5.49
N VAL A 141 1.79 -4.06 -6.10
CA VAL A 141 0.80 -5.04 -6.51
C VAL A 141 0.58 -4.92 -8.02
N ARG A 142 0.52 -6.04 -8.70
CA ARG A 142 0.23 -6.06 -10.13
C ARG A 142 -0.97 -6.95 -10.41
N PRO A 143 -2.08 -6.40 -10.96
CA PRO A 143 -3.24 -7.20 -11.29
C PRO A 143 -2.95 -8.10 -12.49
N GLY A 144 -3.55 -9.29 -12.49
CA GLY A 144 -3.48 -10.24 -13.56
C GLY A 144 -4.87 -10.57 -14.09
N ARG A 145 -4.98 -11.67 -14.81
CA ARG A 145 -6.24 -12.14 -15.38
C ARG A 145 -7.15 -12.74 -14.30
N ALA A 146 -8.46 -12.57 -14.48
CA ALA A 146 -9.49 -13.21 -13.65
C ALA A 146 -9.35 -12.88 -12.16
N GLY A 147 -8.97 -11.64 -11.83
CA GLY A 147 -8.84 -11.21 -10.45
C GLY A 147 -7.59 -11.70 -9.74
N SER A 148 -6.66 -12.35 -10.47
CA SER A 148 -5.39 -12.73 -9.91
C SER A 148 -4.52 -11.50 -9.63
N MET A 149 -3.58 -11.64 -8.70
CA MET A 149 -2.75 -10.53 -8.27
C MET A 149 -1.39 -11.06 -7.83
N ARG A 150 -0.33 -10.40 -8.30
CA ARG A 150 1.03 -10.65 -7.82
C ARG A 150 1.48 -9.45 -7.00
N ALA A 151 2.34 -9.68 -6.04
CA ALA A 151 2.78 -8.63 -5.14
C ALA A 151 4.20 -8.87 -4.66
N GLY A 152 4.86 -7.77 -4.28
CA GLY A 152 6.17 -7.82 -3.66
C GLY A 152 6.30 -6.71 -2.62
N PHE A 153 6.92 -7.03 -1.50
CA PHE A 153 7.25 -6.04 -0.48
C PHE A 153 8.65 -5.49 -0.73
N PHE A 154 8.79 -4.20 -0.52
CA PHE A 154 10.07 -3.50 -0.60
C PHE A 154 10.35 -2.86 0.76
N VAL A 155 11.54 -3.11 1.25
CA VAL A 155 11.99 -2.64 2.56
C VAL A 155 13.29 -1.87 2.40
N ARG A 156 13.63 -1.03 3.39
CA ARG A 156 14.90 -0.32 3.39
C ARG A 156 15.98 -1.19 4.02
N GLU A 157 17.16 -1.09 3.48
CA GLU A 157 18.34 -1.76 4.02
C GLU A 157 18.90 -1.03 5.24
#